data_f199e988982863711e364964d4678264
#
_entry.id   f199e988982863711e364964d4678264
#
_cell.length_a   1.000
_cell.length_b   1.000
_cell.length_c   1.000
_cell.angle_alpha   90.00
_cell.angle_beta   90.00
_cell.angle_gamma   90.00
#
_symmetry.space_group_name_H-M   'P 1'
#
loop_
_entity.id
_entity.type
_entity.pdbx_description
1 polymer ?
#
loop_
_entity_poly.entity_id
_entity_poly.type
_entity_poly.pdbx_seq_one_letter_code
_entity_poly.pdbx_strand_id
1 'polypeptide(L)'
;MVSIYAFIYFIHNISQSIQISNILQNIFETAKSRLTKLIDTEEKQKSDFPETEDWKEYHSEKSGYLQNISFTNLVDICESEDIKLHILPVKGIFVLSGIPLFRCNKDLDEDKVKKILSNFNFSREELVADNYTLAFKQITEIIVKAMSPGINDPGTAINGIDYLTELLALRMKKKDQSMILRDEVAYIKLNTIDFEDLLYNIMAPIRTYCKNDIILVQKLLLMFYYLEKQESDNTNYCKYLRKEAESLMKDAKASIENEEDIEKATELAARFNLHTTKD
;
A
#
# COMPACT_ATOMS: atom_id res chain seq x y z
N MET A 1 36.65 -22.97 22.19
CA MET A 1 35.18 -22.96 22.35
C MET A 1 34.55 -21.65 21.83
N VAL A 2 35.01 -20.48 22.25
CA VAL A 2 34.46 -19.17 21.79
C VAL A 2 34.41 -19.04 20.24
N SER A 3 35.45 -19.47 19.54
CA SER A 3 35.52 -19.40 18.06
C SER A 3 34.45 -20.25 17.38
N ILE A 4 34.08 -21.41 17.96
CA ILE A 4 33.03 -22.26 17.38
C ILE A 4 31.66 -21.61 17.55
N TYR A 5 31.37 -21.00 18.70
CA TYR A 5 30.12 -20.26 18.93
C TYR A 5 30.03 -19.04 18.02
N ALA A 6 31.12 -18.29 17.86
CA ALA A 6 31.17 -17.16 16.94
C ALA A 6 30.91 -17.57 15.48
N PHE A 7 31.46 -18.72 15.06
CA PHE A 7 31.27 -19.28 13.73
C PHE A 7 29.81 -19.76 13.50
N ILE A 8 29.22 -20.44 14.47
CA ILE A 8 27.82 -20.87 14.40
C ILE A 8 26.90 -19.67 14.34
N TYR A 9 27.14 -18.65 15.18
CA TYR A 9 26.38 -17.40 15.17
C TYR A 9 26.49 -16.67 13.81
N PHE A 10 27.71 -16.62 13.25
CA PHE A 10 27.95 -16.02 11.94
C PHE A 10 27.20 -16.75 10.81
N ILE A 11 27.27 -18.11 10.77
CA ILE A 11 26.50 -18.90 9.80
C ILE A 11 24.99 -18.70 9.95
N HIS A 12 24.51 -18.66 11.19
CA HIS A 12 23.09 -18.44 11.46
C HIS A 12 22.62 -17.08 10.95
N ASN A 13 23.38 -16.01 11.21
CA ASN A 13 23.06 -14.66 10.73
C ASN A 13 23.08 -14.57 9.20
N ILE A 14 24.10 -15.14 8.54
CA ILE A 14 24.15 -15.16 7.07
C ILE A 14 22.95 -15.93 6.49
N SER A 15 22.64 -17.09 7.05
CA SER A 15 21.50 -17.90 6.60
C SER A 15 20.18 -17.14 6.75
N GLN A 16 19.98 -16.41 7.85
CA GLN A 16 18.79 -15.58 8.05
C GLN A 16 18.74 -14.40 7.04
N SER A 17 19.86 -13.72 6.82
CA SER A 17 19.93 -12.59 5.89
C SER A 17 19.62 -13.02 4.45
N ILE A 18 20.13 -14.17 4.00
CA ILE A 18 19.81 -14.75 2.68
C ILE A 18 18.31 -15.11 2.59
N GLN A 19 17.75 -15.68 3.63
CA GLN A 19 16.31 -16.01 3.67
C GLN A 19 15.45 -14.75 3.60
N ILE A 20 15.79 -13.68 4.32
CA ILE A 20 15.06 -12.42 4.30
C ILE A 20 15.11 -11.77 2.92
N SER A 21 16.26 -11.77 2.26
CA SER A 21 16.40 -11.25 0.88
C SER A 21 15.50 -12.00 -0.10
N ASN A 22 15.43 -13.33 -0.01
CA ASN A 22 14.55 -14.13 -0.84
C ASN A 22 13.06 -13.86 -0.55
N ILE A 23 12.69 -13.66 0.73
CA ILE A 23 11.33 -13.30 1.12
C ILE A 23 10.95 -11.94 0.55
N LEU A 24 11.81 -10.92 0.71
CA LEU A 24 11.60 -9.58 0.14
C LEU A 24 11.40 -9.64 -1.37
N GLN A 25 12.25 -10.38 -2.08
CA GLN A 25 12.14 -10.53 -3.53
C GLN A 25 10.82 -11.21 -3.92
N ASN A 26 10.41 -12.26 -3.25
CA ASN A 26 9.16 -12.95 -3.55
C ASN A 26 7.93 -12.06 -3.31
N ILE A 27 7.92 -11.28 -2.23
CA ILE A 27 6.87 -10.30 -1.93
C ILE A 27 6.82 -9.25 -3.04
N PHE A 28 7.98 -8.71 -3.41
CA PHE A 28 8.11 -7.70 -4.47
C PHE A 28 7.60 -8.20 -5.82
N GLU A 29 8.07 -9.36 -6.30
CA GLU A 29 7.68 -9.90 -7.60
C GLU A 29 6.18 -10.20 -7.67
N THR A 30 5.60 -10.72 -6.60
CA THR A 30 4.17 -10.97 -6.49
C THR A 30 3.37 -9.67 -6.58
N ALA A 31 3.76 -8.65 -5.84
CA ALA A 31 3.11 -7.34 -5.84
C ALA A 31 3.28 -6.62 -7.19
N LYS A 32 4.48 -6.64 -7.76
CA LYS A 32 4.79 -6.06 -9.08
C LYS A 32 3.92 -6.66 -10.18
N SER A 33 3.85 -8.00 -10.24
CA SER A 33 2.98 -8.70 -11.19
C SER A 33 1.52 -8.30 -11.04
N ARG A 34 1.04 -8.17 -9.80
CA ARG A 34 -0.34 -7.80 -9.52
C ARG A 34 -0.64 -6.34 -9.90
N LEU A 35 0.24 -5.41 -9.52
CA LEU A 35 0.09 -3.99 -9.85
C LEU A 35 0.11 -3.77 -11.37
N THR A 36 1.03 -4.40 -12.09
CA THR A 36 1.11 -4.30 -13.55
C THR A 36 -0.21 -4.74 -14.20
N LYS A 37 -0.77 -5.89 -13.77
CA LYS A 37 -2.06 -6.37 -14.29
C LYS A 37 -3.21 -5.40 -14.01
N LEU A 38 -3.23 -4.76 -12.85
CA LEU A 38 -4.26 -3.79 -12.49
C LEU A 38 -4.15 -2.52 -13.35
N ILE A 39 -2.94 -2.00 -13.54
CA ILE A 39 -2.67 -0.84 -14.40
C ILE A 39 -3.12 -1.11 -15.84
N ASP A 40 -2.69 -2.25 -16.42
CA ASP A 40 -3.06 -2.65 -17.79
C ASP A 40 -4.58 -2.79 -17.98
N THR A 41 -5.29 -3.20 -16.92
CA THR A 41 -6.75 -3.32 -16.93
C THR A 41 -7.41 -1.94 -16.84
N GLU A 42 -6.91 -1.06 -15.97
CA GLU A 42 -7.47 0.29 -15.74
C GLU A 42 -7.25 1.23 -16.94
N GLU A 43 -6.12 1.11 -17.67
CA GLU A 43 -5.86 1.89 -18.87
C GLU A 43 -6.91 1.66 -19.98
N LYS A 44 -7.50 0.47 -20.04
CA LYS A 44 -8.52 0.09 -21.01
C LYS A 44 -9.93 0.51 -20.60
N GLN A 45 -10.11 0.99 -19.38
CA GLN A 45 -11.43 1.30 -18.83
C GLN A 45 -11.69 2.81 -18.83
N LYS A 46 -12.59 3.25 -19.71
CA LYS A 46 -13.16 4.61 -19.72
C LYS A 46 -14.65 4.47 -19.44
N SER A 47 -15.04 4.58 -18.19
CA SER A 47 -16.45 4.55 -17.81
C SER A 47 -16.70 5.48 -16.64
N ASP A 48 -17.79 6.24 -16.73
CA ASP A 48 -18.29 7.05 -15.61
C ASP A 48 -19.14 6.18 -14.69
N PHE A 49 -18.96 6.38 -13.40
CA PHE A 49 -19.78 5.76 -12.37
C PHE A 49 -20.54 6.85 -11.61
N PRO A 50 -21.84 6.68 -11.33
CA PRO A 50 -22.62 7.70 -10.65
C PRO A 50 -22.13 7.95 -9.21
N GLU A 51 -22.48 9.10 -8.66
CA GLU A 51 -22.32 9.42 -7.23
C GLU A 51 -23.07 8.38 -6.39
N THR A 52 -22.47 7.97 -5.28
CA THR A 52 -22.96 6.84 -4.49
C THR A 52 -23.26 7.20 -3.03
N GLU A 53 -23.17 8.48 -2.68
CA GLU A 53 -23.33 8.94 -1.29
C GLU A 53 -24.76 8.75 -0.77
N ASP A 54 -25.75 8.94 -1.64
CA ASP A 54 -27.17 8.80 -1.32
C ASP A 54 -27.70 7.37 -1.49
N TRP A 55 -26.84 6.41 -1.85
CA TRP A 55 -27.27 5.03 -2.04
C TRP A 55 -27.50 4.32 -0.72
N LYS A 56 -28.47 3.39 -0.70
CA LYS A 56 -28.80 2.61 0.50
C LYS A 56 -27.66 1.67 0.89
N GLU A 57 -27.29 1.68 2.16
CA GLU A 57 -26.25 0.86 2.75
C GLU A 57 -26.75 -0.50 3.20
N TYR A 58 -25.92 -1.52 2.98
CA TYR A 58 -26.13 -2.89 3.43
C TYR A 58 -24.93 -3.35 4.22
N HIS A 59 -25.16 -4.01 5.35
CA HIS A 59 -24.18 -4.27 6.37
C HIS A 59 -23.64 -5.70 6.32
N SER A 60 -22.42 -5.88 6.78
CA SER A 60 -21.83 -7.20 6.91
C SER A 60 -22.50 -8.01 8.03
N GLU A 61 -22.84 -9.26 7.79
CA GLU A 61 -23.30 -10.20 8.82
C GLU A 61 -22.13 -10.93 9.50
N LYS A 62 -20.92 -10.85 8.94
CA LYS A 62 -19.73 -11.58 9.39
C LYS A 62 -18.60 -10.63 9.74
N SER A 63 -17.75 -11.06 10.68
CA SER A 63 -16.49 -10.39 10.98
C SER A 63 -15.32 -11.19 10.43
N GLY A 64 -14.32 -10.49 9.90
CA GLY A 64 -13.09 -11.09 9.34
C GLY A 64 -12.38 -10.19 8.35
N TYR A 65 -11.24 -10.64 7.84
CA TYR A 65 -10.56 -9.98 6.74
C TYR A 65 -11.31 -10.27 5.43
N LEU A 66 -11.69 -9.23 4.70
CA LEU A 66 -12.32 -9.36 3.39
C LEU A 66 -11.27 -9.85 2.36
N GLN A 67 -11.26 -11.16 2.08
CA GLN A 67 -10.23 -11.76 1.23
C GLN A 67 -10.59 -11.79 -0.24
N ASN A 68 -11.73 -12.38 -0.56
CA ASN A 68 -12.12 -12.54 -1.94
C ASN A 68 -13.57 -12.10 -2.17
N ILE A 69 -13.80 -11.56 -3.36
CA ILE A 69 -15.11 -11.12 -3.84
C ILE A 69 -15.31 -11.77 -5.19
N SER A 70 -16.42 -12.51 -5.35
CA SER A 70 -16.78 -13.16 -6.62
C SER A 70 -17.36 -12.12 -7.59
N PHE A 71 -16.49 -11.29 -8.19
CA PHE A 71 -16.92 -10.19 -9.06
C PHE A 71 -17.74 -10.65 -10.25
N THR A 72 -17.41 -11.79 -10.86
CA THR A 72 -18.19 -12.35 -11.97
C THR A 72 -19.64 -12.57 -11.59
N ASN A 73 -19.88 -13.24 -10.46
CA ASN A 73 -21.23 -13.49 -9.96
C ASN A 73 -21.96 -12.20 -9.56
N LEU A 74 -21.24 -11.25 -8.96
CA LEU A 74 -21.82 -9.95 -8.61
C LEU A 74 -22.23 -9.16 -9.84
N VAL A 75 -21.43 -9.18 -10.91
CA VAL A 75 -21.77 -8.52 -12.18
C VAL A 75 -23.00 -9.20 -12.82
N ASP A 76 -23.09 -10.55 -12.79
CA ASP A 76 -24.29 -11.27 -13.26
C ASP A 76 -25.55 -10.82 -12.52
N ILE A 77 -25.45 -10.65 -11.19
CA ILE A 77 -26.55 -10.14 -10.37
C ILE A 77 -26.86 -8.69 -10.73
N CYS A 78 -25.85 -7.84 -10.86
CA CYS A 78 -26.05 -6.43 -11.21
C CYS A 78 -26.74 -6.25 -12.56
N GLU A 79 -26.35 -7.05 -13.56
CA GLU A 79 -26.92 -7.01 -14.89
C GLU A 79 -28.36 -7.54 -14.89
N SER A 80 -28.64 -8.68 -14.24
CA SER A 80 -29.98 -9.29 -14.21
C SER A 80 -30.99 -8.44 -13.46
N GLU A 81 -30.59 -7.71 -12.41
CA GLU A 81 -31.45 -6.88 -11.58
C GLU A 81 -31.42 -5.40 -11.96
N ASP A 82 -30.61 -5.03 -12.98
CA ASP A 82 -30.37 -3.64 -13.38
C ASP A 82 -29.99 -2.76 -12.19
N ILE A 83 -28.97 -3.18 -11.42
CA ILE A 83 -28.45 -2.50 -10.25
C ILE A 83 -26.96 -2.19 -10.40
N LYS A 84 -26.49 -1.22 -9.60
CA LYS A 84 -25.07 -0.92 -9.42
C LYS A 84 -24.69 -1.01 -7.96
N LEU A 85 -23.47 -1.50 -7.70
CA LEU A 85 -22.96 -1.68 -6.35
C LEU A 85 -21.74 -0.79 -6.11
N HIS A 86 -21.62 -0.25 -4.92
CA HIS A 86 -20.38 0.34 -4.43
C HIS A 86 -19.91 -0.44 -3.19
N ILE A 87 -18.79 -1.14 -3.32
CA ILE A 87 -18.19 -1.93 -2.24
C ILE A 87 -17.32 -1.00 -1.41
N LEU A 88 -17.67 -0.85 -0.13
CA LEU A 88 -17.08 0.14 0.77
C LEU A 88 -15.76 -0.30 1.41
N PRO A 89 -15.64 -1.53 1.97
CA PRO A 89 -14.37 -1.95 2.55
C PRO A 89 -13.31 -2.21 1.48
N VAL A 90 -12.10 -1.79 1.78
CA VAL A 90 -10.93 -2.16 0.98
C VAL A 90 -10.63 -3.65 1.18
N LYS A 91 -10.34 -4.35 0.09
CA LYS A 91 -9.94 -5.75 0.15
C LYS A 91 -8.69 -5.93 1.02
N GLY A 92 -8.70 -6.94 1.89
CA GLY A 92 -7.61 -7.21 2.83
C GLY A 92 -7.73 -6.50 4.18
N ILE A 93 -8.77 -5.68 4.40
CA ILE A 93 -9.02 -5.03 5.69
C ILE A 93 -9.98 -5.87 6.53
N PHE A 94 -9.80 -5.81 7.85
CA PHE A 94 -10.72 -6.43 8.81
C PHE A 94 -12.03 -5.65 8.85
N VAL A 95 -13.13 -6.34 8.60
CA VAL A 95 -14.50 -5.83 8.66
C VAL A 95 -15.19 -6.44 9.86
N LEU A 96 -15.83 -5.62 10.68
CA LEU A 96 -16.66 -6.07 11.79
C LEU A 96 -18.10 -6.29 11.31
N SER A 97 -18.78 -7.29 11.86
CA SER A 97 -20.23 -7.47 11.65
C SER A 97 -20.99 -6.21 12.03
N GLY A 98 -21.99 -5.83 11.24
CA GLY A 98 -22.77 -4.59 11.44
C GLY A 98 -22.19 -3.34 10.77
N ILE A 99 -20.96 -3.42 10.18
CA ILE A 99 -20.39 -2.30 9.41
C ILE A 99 -20.94 -2.33 7.97
N PRO A 100 -21.19 -1.15 7.33
CA PRO A 100 -21.58 -1.09 5.93
C PRO A 100 -20.58 -1.81 5.02
N LEU A 101 -21.08 -2.75 4.23
CA LEU A 101 -20.26 -3.57 3.31
C LEU A 101 -20.39 -3.08 1.87
N PHE A 102 -21.59 -2.73 1.45
CA PHE A 102 -21.82 -2.17 0.13
C PHE A 102 -23.01 -1.21 0.12
N ARG A 103 -23.06 -0.37 -0.90
CA ARG A 103 -24.20 0.48 -1.26
C ARG A 103 -24.81 0.00 -2.57
N CYS A 104 -26.12 0.16 -2.72
CA CYS A 104 -26.83 -0.17 -3.95
C CYS A 104 -27.70 1.03 -4.38
N ASN A 105 -27.77 1.27 -5.70
CA ASN A 105 -28.58 2.32 -6.29
C ASN A 105 -30.08 2.09 -6.23
N LYS A 106 -30.51 0.88 -5.84
CA LYS A 106 -31.92 0.51 -5.64
C LYS A 106 -32.12 -0.18 -4.30
N ASP A 107 -33.36 -0.14 -3.79
CA ASP A 107 -33.73 -0.92 -2.61
C ASP A 107 -33.76 -2.41 -2.94
N LEU A 108 -33.15 -3.20 -2.09
CA LEU A 108 -33.06 -4.66 -2.24
C LEU A 108 -33.93 -5.35 -1.19
N ASP A 109 -34.61 -6.43 -1.59
CA ASP A 109 -35.24 -7.35 -0.67
C ASP A 109 -34.20 -8.25 0.04
N GLU A 110 -34.62 -8.94 1.10
CA GLU A 110 -33.73 -9.77 1.91
C GLU A 110 -33.05 -10.89 1.13
N ASP A 111 -33.73 -11.49 0.15
CA ASP A 111 -33.18 -12.60 -0.63
C ASP A 111 -32.07 -12.11 -1.57
N LYS A 112 -32.26 -10.93 -2.19
CA LYS A 112 -31.22 -10.30 -3.01
C LYS A 112 -30.02 -9.88 -2.17
N VAL A 113 -30.25 -9.31 -0.98
CA VAL A 113 -29.17 -8.97 -0.05
C VAL A 113 -28.35 -10.20 0.31
N LYS A 114 -28.98 -11.31 0.70
CA LYS A 114 -28.33 -12.57 1.02
C LYS A 114 -27.53 -13.12 -0.17
N LYS A 115 -28.11 -13.05 -1.38
CA LYS A 115 -27.45 -13.49 -2.61
C LYS A 115 -26.21 -12.66 -2.90
N ILE A 116 -26.23 -11.35 -2.70
CA ILE A 116 -25.06 -10.46 -2.85
C ILE A 116 -24.03 -10.76 -1.77
N LEU A 117 -24.44 -10.82 -0.48
CA LEU A 117 -23.55 -11.11 0.65
C LEU A 117 -22.81 -12.44 0.54
N SER A 118 -23.43 -13.45 -0.08
CA SER A 118 -22.80 -14.77 -0.30
C SER A 118 -21.55 -14.73 -1.20
N ASN A 119 -21.35 -13.65 -1.95
CA ASN A 119 -20.19 -13.44 -2.83
C ASN A 119 -18.98 -12.83 -2.13
N PHE A 120 -19.10 -12.48 -0.83
CA PHE A 120 -18.02 -11.94 -0.02
C PHE A 120 -17.44 -13.03 0.87
N ASN A 121 -16.15 -13.32 0.71
CA ASN A 121 -15.43 -14.28 1.53
C ASN A 121 -14.60 -13.57 2.59
N PHE A 122 -14.83 -13.97 3.85
CA PHE A 122 -14.10 -13.50 5.01
C PHE A 122 -13.23 -14.62 5.58
N SER A 123 -12.02 -14.27 6.03
CA SER A 123 -11.12 -15.18 6.74
C SER A 123 -10.61 -14.54 8.03
N ARG A 124 -10.08 -15.37 8.91
CA ARG A 124 -9.34 -14.90 10.09
C ARG A 124 -7.88 -14.57 9.79
N GLU A 125 -7.36 -15.05 8.68
CA GLU A 125 -5.98 -14.83 8.24
C GLU A 125 -5.95 -13.91 7.02
N GLU A 126 -4.93 -13.05 6.97
CA GLU A 126 -4.67 -12.14 5.86
C GLU A 126 -3.85 -12.88 4.79
N LEU A 127 -4.35 -13.03 3.55
CA LEU A 127 -3.65 -13.68 2.45
C LEU A 127 -3.14 -12.66 1.43
N VAL A 128 -1.85 -12.80 1.08
CA VAL A 128 -1.10 -11.85 0.23
C VAL A 128 -1.48 -11.92 -1.25
N ALA A 129 -1.85 -13.09 -1.76
CA ALA A 129 -1.90 -13.36 -3.20
C ALA A 129 -2.79 -12.42 -4.03
N ASP A 130 -3.77 -11.79 -3.38
CA ASP A 130 -4.74 -10.93 -4.06
C ASP A 130 -4.70 -9.45 -3.65
N ASN A 131 -3.87 -9.10 -2.66
CA ASN A 131 -3.79 -7.74 -2.11
C ASN A 131 -2.38 -7.16 -2.19
N TYR A 132 -2.11 -6.36 -3.23
CA TYR A 132 -0.81 -5.72 -3.38
C TYR A 132 -0.46 -4.79 -2.20
N THR A 133 -1.45 -4.22 -1.49
CA THR A 133 -1.20 -3.31 -0.36
C THR A 133 -0.58 -4.04 0.83
N LEU A 134 -0.87 -5.34 0.97
CA LEU A 134 -0.25 -6.18 1.98
C LEU A 134 1.25 -6.36 1.74
N ALA A 135 1.70 -6.36 0.49
CA ALA A 135 3.13 -6.42 0.17
C ALA A 135 3.87 -5.17 0.70
N PHE A 136 3.28 -3.98 0.53
CA PHE A 136 3.84 -2.76 1.12
C PHE A 136 3.95 -2.86 2.64
N LYS A 137 2.89 -3.32 3.31
CA LYS A 137 2.88 -3.55 4.76
C LYS A 137 3.99 -4.53 5.17
N GLN A 138 4.11 -5.68 4.51
CA GLN A 138 5.12 -6.70 4.83
C GLN A 138 6.55 -6.20 4.63
N ILE A 139 6.84 -5.51 3.52
CA ILE A 139 8.17 -4.92 3.30
C ILE A 139 8.47 -3.87 4.38
N THR A 140 7.49 -3.03 4.72
CA THR A 140 7.61 -2.04 5.80
C THR A 140 7.91 -2.72 7.15
N GLU A 141 7.20 -3.79 7.49
CA GLU A 141 7.43 -4.57 8.72
C GLU A 141 8.84 -5.19 8.75
N ILE A 142 9.36 -5.65 7.61
CA ILE A 142 10.73 -6.17 7.49
C ILE A 142 11.74 -5.05 7.74
N ILE A 143 11.56 -3.86 7.14
CA ILE A 143 12.41 -2.68 7.37
C ILE A 143 12.42 -2.29 8.85
N VAL A 144 11.24 -2.16 9.45
CA VAL A 144 11.07 -1.82 10.86
C VAL A 144 11.75 -2.85 11.77
N LYS A 145 11.58 -4.13 11.47
CA LYS A 145 12.22 -5.21 12.22
C LYS A 145 13.74 -5.19 12.06
N ALA A 146 14.25 -4.96 10.85
CA ALA A 146 15.67 -4.83 10.57
C ALA A 146 16.30 -3.69 11.39
N MET A 147 15.60 -2.56 11.54
CA MET A 147 16.07 -1.40 12.29
C MET A 147 15.68 -1.40 13.77
N SER A 148 15.09 -2.48 14.27
CA SER A 148 14.81 -2.62 15.70
C SER A 148 16.13 -2.70 16.50
N PRO A 149 16.18 -2.18 17.76
CA PRO A 149 17.41 -2.12 18.54
C PRO A 149 18.10 -3.49 18.77
N GLY A 150 17.34 -4.58 18.70
CA GLY A 150 17.88 -5.94 18.89
C GLY A 150 18.47 -6.58 17.64
N ILE A 151 18.20 -6.03 16.43
CA ILE A 151 18.66 -6.57 15.14
C ILE A 151 19.68 -5.63 14.49
N ASN A 152 19.31 -4.38 14.28
CA ASN A 152 20.14 -3.31 13.69
C ASN A 152 20.86 -3.75 12.39
N ASP A 153 20.07 -4.15 11.37
CA ASP A 153 20.54 -4.56 10.03
C ASP A 153 20.13 -3.52 8.97
N PRO A 154 20.91 -2.43 8.80
CA PRO A 154 20.62 -1.39 7.82
C PRO A 154 20.69 -1.90 6.38
N GLY A 155 21.46 -2.96 6.10
CA GLY A 155 21.53 -3.55 4.77
C GLY A 155 20.18 -4.11 4.30
N THR A 156 19.51 -4.86 5.15
CA THR A 156 18.14 -5.35 4.87
C THR A 156 17.15 -4.18 4.74
N ALA A 157 17.27 -3.14 5.59
CA ALA A 157 16.41 -1.97 5.49
C ALA A 157 16.58 -1.22 4.15
N ILE A 158 17.83 -1.03 3.68
CA ILE A 158 18.13 -0.41 2.39
C ILE A 158 17.49 -1.19 1.24
N ASN A 159 17.66 -2.53 1.22
CA ASN A 159 17.03 -3.39 0.22
C ASN A 159 15.50 -3.27 0.22
N GLY A 160 14.89 -3.25 1.41
CA GLY A 160 13.46 -3.04 1.55
C GLY A 160 12.99 -1.70 0.98
N ILE A 161 13.73 -0.61 1.23
CA ILE A 161 13.45 0.73 0.69
C ILE A 161 13.56 0.72 -0.85
N ASP A 162 14.53 -0.01 -1.44
CA ASP A 162 14.64 -0.13 -2.89
C ASP A 162 13.41 -0.82 -3.49
N TYR A 163 12.95 -1.91 -2.92
CA TYR A 163 11.72 -2.58 -3.36
C TYR A 163 10.47 -1.71 -3.19
N LEU A 164 10.36 -0.98 -2.07
CA LEU A 164 9.27 0.00 -1.88
C LEU A 164 9.31 1.11 -2.94
N THR A 165 10.50 1.58 -3.31
CA THR A 165 10.67 2.61 -4.34
C THR A 165 10.08 2.15 -5.68
N GLU A 166 10.42 0.93 -6.13
CA GLU A 166 9.87 0.40 -7.39
C GLU A 166 8.36 0.17 -7.32
N LEU A 167 7.86 -0.38 -6.20
CA LEU A 167 6.43 -0.62 -6.03
C LEU A 167 5.62 0.67 -5.95
N LEU A 168 6.14 1.71 -5.27
CA LEU A 168 5.50 3.03 -5.22
C LEU A 168 5.48 3.69 -6.60
N ALA A 169 6.57 3.58 -7.38
CA ALA A 169 6.61 4.08 -8.75
C ALA A 169 5.52 3.42 -9.64
N LEU A 170 5.31 2.11 -9.50
CA LEU A 170 4.22 1.42 -10.17
C LEU A 170 2.86 1.86 -9.63
N ARG A 171 2.71 2.00 -8.31
CA ARG A 171 1.45 2.43 -7.70
C ARG A 171 1.02 3.83 -8.14
N MET A 172 1.97 4.73 -8.42
CA MET A 172 1.69 6.07 -8.94
C MET A 172 1.03 6.05 -10.33
N LYS A 173 1.16 4.98 -11.09
CA LYS A 173 0.48 4.78 -12.40
C LYS A 173 -0.93 4.22 -12.27
N LYS A 174 -1.29 3.71 -11.08
CA LYS A 174 -2.60 3.14 -10.80
C LYS A 174 -3.56 4.22 -10.27
N LYS A 175 -4.80 4.25 -10.77
CA LYS A 175 -5.87 5.10 -10.26
C LYS A 175 -6.24 4.75 -8.82
N ASP A 176 -6.67 5.75 -8.04
CA ASP A 176 -7.16 5.54 -6.67
C ASP A 176 -8.57 4.94 -6.63
N GLN A 177 -9.28 4.91 -7.73
CA GLN A 177 -10.59 4.27 -7.87
C GLN A 177 -10.48 3.06 -8.78
N SER A 178 -11.17 2.00 -8.43
CA SER A 178 -11.30 0.78 -9.24
C SER A 178 -12.75 0.49 -9.53
N MET A 179 -13.03 0.07 -10.77
CA MET A 179 -14.36 -0.32 -11.22
C MET A 179 -14.31 -1.70 -11.86
N ILE A 180 -15.39 -2.46 -11.73
CA ILE A 180 -15.58 -3.71 -12.44
C ILE A 180 -16.59 -3.47 -13.56
N LEU A 181 -16.12 -3.70 -14.79
CA LEU A 181 -16.88 -3.48 -16.01
C LEU A 181 -17.21 -4.81 -16.69
N ARG A 182 -18.32 -4.80 -17.43
CA ARG A 182 -18.64 -5.80 -18.47
C ARG A 182 -19.19 -5.04 -19.67
N ASP A 183 -18.66 -5.34 -20.85
CA ASP A 183 -19.07 -4.70 -22.12
C ASP A 183 -19.10 -3.15 -22.03
N GLU A 184 -18.02 -2.57 -21.48
CA GLU A 184 -17.86 -1.14 -21.23
C GLU A 184 -18.81 -0.50 -20.21
N VAL A 185 -19.71 -1.27 -19.62
CA VAL A 185 -20.63 -0.81 -18.56
C VAL A 185 -20.01 -1.07 -17.19
N ALA A 186 -19.91 -0.03 -16.35
CA ALA A 186 -19.45 -0.17 -14.98
C ALA A 186 -20.61 -0.54 -14.07
N TYR A 187 -20.52 -1.74 -13.46
CA TYR A 187 -21.52 -2.28 -12.53
C TYR A 187 -21.13 -2.11 -11.07
N ILE A 188 -19.82 -2.19 -10.77
CA ILE A 188 -19.34 -2.19 -9.38
C ILE A 188 -18.21 -1.16 -9.24
N LYS A 189 -18.35 -0.27 -8.26
CA LYS A 189 -17.29 0.62 -7.77
C LYS A 189 -16.65 -0.02 -6.54
N LEU A 190 -15.34 0.06 -6.45
CA LEU A 190 -14.55 -0.47 -5.33
C LEU A 190 -13.80 0.66 -4.65
N ASN A 191 -13.88 0.71 -3.33
CA ASN A 191 -12.91 1.49 -2.57
C ASN A 191 -11.55 0.79 -2.60
N THR A 192 -10.52 1.57 -2.85
CA THR A 192 -9.12 1.13 -2.76
C THR A 192 -8.40 2.07 -1.80
N ILE A 193 -7.30 1.61 -1.21
CA ILE A 193 -6.45 2.53 -0.46
C ILE A 193 -5.90 3.58 -1.44
N ASP A 194 -6.09 4.85 -1.14
CA ASP A 194 -5.52 5.90 -1.96
C ASP A 194 -4.00 6.01 -1.76
N PHE A 195 -3.33 6.78 -2.61
CA PHE A 195 -1.88 6.89 -2.57
C PHE A 195 -1.39 7.64 -1.33
N GLU A 196 -2.13 8.65 -0.85
CA GLU A 196 -1.76 9.41 0.35
C GLU A 196 -1.76 8.52 1.58
N ASP A 197 -2.85 7.79 1.81
CA ASP A 197 -2.99 6.87 2.94
C ASP A 197 -1.98 5.72 2.88
N LEU A 198 -1.75 5.14 1.69
CA LEU A 198 -0.76 4.09 1.52
C LEU A 198 0.65 4.61 1.86
N LEU A 199 1.03 5.77 1.32
CA LEU A 199 2.33 6.37 1.57
C LEU A 199 2.53 6.69 3.07
N TYR A 200 1.52 7.27 3.72
CA TYR A 200 1.55 7.54 5.15
C TYR A 200 1.73 6.26 5.97
N ASN A 201 0.96 5.21 5.67
CA ASN A 201 1.01 3.93 6.39
C ASN A 201 2.38 3.23 6.25
N ILE A 202 3.09 3.45 5.14
CA ILE A 202 4.47 2.98 4.93
C ILE A 202 5.45 3.86 5.70
N MET A 203 5.33 5.18 5.56
CA MET A 203 6.36 6.10 6.04
C MET A 203 6.32 6.33 7.55
N ALA A 204 5.15 6.32 8.17
CA ALA A 204 5.04 6.58 9.62
C ALA A 204 5.86 5.59 10.47
N PRO A 205 5.74 4.25 10.29
CA PRO A 205 6.58 3.31 11.01
C PRO A 205 8.06 3.38 10.58
N ILE A 206 8.37 3.55 9.29
CA ILE A 206 9.76 3.67 8.81
C ILE A 206 10.45 4.87 9.45
N ARG A 207 9.83 6.05 9.45
CA ARG A 207 10.39 7.24 10.11
C ARG A 207 10.67 6.98 11.58
N THR A 208 9.77 6.30 12.28
CA THR A 208 9.95 6.01 13.71
C THR A 208 11.23 5.23 14.00
N TYR A 209 11.60 4.27 13.16
CA TYR A 209 12.74 3.39 13.38
C TYR A 209 14.00 3.80 12.63
N CYS A 210 13.90 4.57 11.54
CA CYS A 210 15.04 4.91 10.69
C CYS A 210 15.54 6.36 10.87
N LYS A 211 14.82 7.22 11.57
CA LYS A 211 15.14 8.66 11.70
C LYS A 211 16.49 8.98 12.35
N ASN A 212 17.05 8.05 13.12
CA ASN A 212 18.35 8.22 13.81
C ASN A 212 19.53 7.77 12.94
N ASP A 213 19.29 7.12 11.82
CA ASP A 213 20.31 6.61 10.91
C ASP A 213 20.38 7.51 9.66
N ILE A 214 21.46 8.29 9.55
CA ILE A 214 21.62 9.26 8.44
C ILE A 214 21.65 8.58 7.08
N ILE A 215 22.19 7.37 6.97
CA ILE A 215 22.25 6.63 5.69
C ILE A 215 20.85 6.25 5.23
N LEU A 216 20.00 5.80 6.16
CA LEU A 216 18.61 5.48 5.86
C LEU A 216 17.78 6.73 5.57
N VAL A 217 18.01 7.83 6.29
CA VAL A 217 17.37 9.12 5.99
C VAL A 217 17.71 9.56 4.56
N GLN A 218 18.98 9.54 4.17
CA GLN A 218 19.41 9.87 2.81
C GLN A 218 18.82 8.92 1.77
N LYS A 219 18.75 7.62 2.07
CA LYS A 219 18.14 6.62 1.20
C LYS A 219 16.65 6.89 0.96
N LEU A 220 15.90 7.23 2.00
CA LEU A 220 14.49 7.58 1.91
C LEU A 220 14.28 8.90 1.16
N LEU A 221 15.12 9.90 1.37
CA LEU A 221 15.11 11.12 0.58
C LEU A 221 15.35 10.81 -0.90
N LEU A 222 16.32 9.96 -1.24
CA LEU A 222 16.58 9.55 -2.61
C LEU A 222 15.40 8.79 -3.23
N MET A 223 14.71 7.95 -2.46
CA MET A 223 13.44 7.33 -2.86
C MET A 223 12.43 8.40 -3.30
N PHE A 224 12.15 9.39 -2.47
CA PHE A 224 11.22 10.48 -2.82
C PHE A 224 11.66 11.21 -4.09
N TYR A 225 12.95 11.53 -4.22
CA TYR A 225 13.49 12.15 -5.43
C TYR A 225 13.21 11.34 -6.68
N TYR A 226 13.43 10.03 -6.65
CA TYR A 226 13.16 9.17 -7.81
C TYR A 226 11.67 9.09 -8.12
N LEU A 227 10.82 9.01 -7.10
CA LEU A 227 9.38 8.97 -7.27
C LEU A 227 8.82 10.27 -7.87
N GLU A 228 9.32 11.43 -7.47
CA GLU A 228 8.90 12.72 -8.03
C GLU A 228 9.21 12.85 -9.53
N LYS A 229 10.21 12.11 -10.04
CA LYS A 229 10.57 12.07 -11.47
C LYS A 229 9.80 11.06 -12.27
N GLN A 230 8.98 10.23 -11.64
CA GLN A 230 8.16 9.25 -12.34
C GLN A 230 6.88 9.89 -12.90
N GLU A 231 6.39 9.29 -13.99
CA GLU A 231 5.03 9.57 -14.48
C GLU A 231 4.00 9.10 -13.45
N SER A 232 2.98 9.90 -13.23
CA SER A 232 1.89 9.57 -12.31
C SER A 232 0.53 9.88 -12.92
N ASP A 233 -0.48 9.09 -12.56
CA ASP A 233 -1.87 9.31 -12.98
C ASP A 233 -2.48 10.57 -12.32
N ASN A 234 -1.93 11.00 -11.18
CA ASN A 234 -2.45 12.13 -10.40
C ASN A 234 -1.34 13.10 -9.98
N THR A 235 -1.49 14.36 -10.36
CA THR A 235 -0.53 15.43 -10.02
C THR A 235 -0.38 15.69 -8.50
N ASN A 236 -1.39 15.32 -7.71
CA ASN A 236 -1.33 15.47 -6.25
C ASN A 236 -0.32 14.53 -5.59
N TYR A 237 0.09 13.44 -6.25
CA TYR A 237 1.04 12.49 -5.67
C TYR A 237 2.39 13.14 -5.33
N CYS A 238 2.87 14.06 -6.16
CA CYS A 238 4.09 14.83 -5.85
C CYS A 238 3.95 15.67 -4.58
N LYS A 239 2.75 16.21 -4.31
CA LYS A 239 2.47 16.94 -3.06
C LYS A 239 2.56 16.03 -1.83
N TYR A 240 2.03 14.81 -1.92
CA TYR A 240 2.10 13.83 -0.83
C TYR A 240 3.53 13.36 -0.57
N LEU A 241 4.31 13.11 -1.63
CA LEU A 241 5.74 12.76 -1.52
C LEU A 241 6.53 13.87 -0.80
N ARG A 242 6.29 15.14 -1.15
CA ARG A 242 6.95 16.28 -0.49
C ARG A 242 6.58 16.40 0.98
N LYS A 243 5.29 16.27 1.32
CA LYS A 243 4.79 16.29 2.71
C LYS A 243 5.48 15.21 3.56
N GLU A 244 5.68 14.01 3.02
CA GLU A 244 6.38 12.93 3.72
C GLU A 244 7.88 13.17 3.82
N ALA A 245 8.53 13.75 2.79
CA ALA A 245 9.92 14.13 2.84
C ALA A 245 10.18 15.25 3.88
N GLU A 246 9.30 16.23 3.99
CA GLU A 246 9.35 17.27 5.03
C GLU A 246 9.20 16.67 6.43
N SER A 247 8.26 15.73 6.60
CA SER A 247 8.05 15.01 7.86
C SER A 247 9.30 14.21 8.25
N LEU A 248 9.92 13.51 7.29
CA LEU A 248 11.16 12.77 7.50
C LEU A 248 12.30 13.70 7.94
N MET A 249 12.48 14.82 7.25
CA MET A 249 13.52 15.81 7.59
C MET A 249 13.31 16.44 8.97
N LYS A 250 12.05 16.70 9.34
CA LYS A 250 11.71 17.18 10.68
C LYS A 250 12.10 16.17 11.76
N ASP A 251 11.75 14.90 11.55
CA ASP A 251 12.06 13.82 12.49
C ASP A 251 13.59 13.58 12.58
N ALA A 252 14.31 13.62 11.45
CA ALA A 252 15.76 13.47 11.40
C ALA A 252 16.49 14.61 12.15
N LYS A 253 16.10 15.88 11.89
CA LYS A 253 16.66 17.05 12.59
C LYS A 253 16.45 17.00 14.10
N ALA A 254 15.37 16.38 14.56
CA ALA A 254 15.09 16.21 15.98
C ALA A 254 15.85 15.02 16.62
N SER A 255 16.51 14.17 15.84
CA SER A 255 17.05 12.89 16.28
C SER A 255 18.54 12.71 16.02
N ILE A 256 19.11 13.37 15.01
CA ILE A 256 20.51 13.29 14.62
C ILE A 256 21.23 14.54 15.16
N GLU A 257 22.25 14.32 16.00
CA GLU A 257 23.01 15.39 16.66
C GLU A 257 24.12 15.98 15.76
N ASN A 258 24.62 15.21 14.77
CA ASN A 258 25.70 15.64 13.91
C ASN A 258 25.18 16.63 12.85
N GLU A 259 25.59 17.90 12.99
CA GLU A 259 25.18 19.00 12.12
C GLU A 259 25.60 18.78 10.65
N GLU A 260 26.80 18.21 10.40
CA GLU A 260 27.28 17.93 9.04
C GLU A 260 26.40 16.89 8.32
N ASP A 261 25.93 15.87 9.05
CA ASP A 261 25.03 14.86 8.51
C ASP A 261 23.66 15.47 8.15
N ILE A 262 23.14 16.37 8.99
CA ILE A 262 21.90 17.09 8.74
C ILE A 262 22.03 18.06 7.58
N GLU A 263 23.19 18.73 7.44
CA GLU A 263 23.46 19.62 6.29
C GLU A 263 23.43 18.84 4.98
N LYS A 264 24.13 17.71 4.88
CA LYS A 264 24.11 16.82 3.71
C LYS A 264 22.71 16.29 3.38
N ALA A 265 21.92 15.89 4.39
CA ALA A 265 20.54 15.49 4.19
C ALA A 265 19.66 16.65 3.68
N THR A 266 19.90 17.87 4.19
CA THR A 266 19.17 19.08 3.77
C THR A 266 19.51 19.45 2.33
N GLU A 267 20.79 19.37 1.93
CA GLU A 267 21.20 19.57 0.53
C GLU A 267 20.55 18.55 -0.40
N LEU A 268 20.47 17.30 0.01
CA LEU A 268 19.78 16.26 -0.75
C LEU A 268 18.28 16.58 -0.84
N ALA A 269 17.62 16.93 0.25
CA ALA A 269 16.22 17.35 0.27
C ALA A 269 15.96 18.58 -0.63
N ALA A 270 16.87 19.55 -0.70
CA ALA A 270 16.73 20.71 -1.57
C ALA A 270 16.71 20.38 -3.07
N ARG A 271 17.29 19.23 -3.48
CA ARG A 271 17.23 18.76 -4.89
C ARG A 271 15.83 18.35 -5.36
N PHE A 272 14.91 18.16 -4.42
CA PHE A 272 13.51 17.85 -4.71
C PHE A 272 12.70 19.06 -5.20
N ASN A 273 13.32 20.19 -5.58
CA ASN A 273 12.54 21.39 -5.82
C ASN A 273 11.42 21.54 -4.77
N LEU A 274 11.78 21.53 -3.53
CA LEU A 274 11.04 22.28 -2.54
C LEU A 274 11.15 23.74 -2.98
N HIS A 275 10.56 24.08 -4.13
CA HIS A 275 10.21 25.43 -4.41
C HIS A 275 9.24 25.79 -3.30
N THR A 276 9.80 26.26 -2.19
CA THR A 276 9.11 27.23 -1.39
C THR A 276 8.52 28.20 -2.39
N THR A 277 7.24 28.05 -2.70
CA THR A 277 6.45 29.14 -3.21
C THR A 277 6.73 30.28 -2.24
N LYS A 278 7.64 31.18 -2.65
CA LYS A 278 7.57 32.53 -2.18
C LYS A 278 6.23 33.03 -2.71
N ASP A 279 5.29 33.14 -1.83
CA ASP A 279 4.26 34.17 -1.78
C ASP A 279 3.77 34.30 -0.32
#